data_d05e883e4ffb53ebbd6eea220d7a1bfb
#
_entry.id   d05e883e4ffb53ebbd6eea220d7a1bfb
#
_cell.length_a   1.000
_cell.length_b   1.000
_cell.length_c   1.000
_cell.angle_alpha   90.00
_cell.angle_beta   90.00
_cell.angle_gamma   90.00
#
_symmetry.space_group_name_H-M   'P 1'
#
loop_
_entity.id
_entity.type
_entity.pdbx_description
1 polymer ?
#
loop_
_entity_poly.entity_id
_entity_poly.type
_entity_poly.pdbx_seq_one_letter_code
_entity_poly.pdbx_strand_id
1 'polypeptide(L)'
;MARAQSAIKWRFQTYAGAALGEHVTKPVIDYINKAANGELEIELFYADQIVPTGELFQALQRGTIDAVHSDDDSMASPTPLQQFGGYFPLATKHSLDVPVLFEQYGLADIWREEYAKVGVTWLSAAGQDPCNFNTKKEITSLADLDGLKLYTFPTAGRFLSQFGVVPVSIPYEDAEVAVQTGELDGMAWSGITEDYTVGWADVTDYFLTNNISGAWIGSFFVNQQVWADLPEHLKAVVMAGIEAGHTYRNQWYWGGEARLRAQGDKLKLRSIPQEEWVVVEDAAKVFWSEVAEESELNAKIVQTFRDYNDVIGKAGPPYTFG
;
A
#
# COMPACT_ATOMS: atom_id res chain seq x y z
N MET A 1 -16.01 40.02 -21.13
CA MET A 1 -16.42 38.62 -20.96
C MET A 1 -15.15 37.79 -20.97
N ALA A 2 -14.73 37.25 -19.83
CA ALA A 2 -13.61 36.32 -19.76
C ALA A 2 -14.01 35.06 -20.56
N ARG A 3 -13.17 34.66 -21.50
CA ARG A 3 -13.32 33.37 -22.21
C ARG A 3 -13.26 32.31 -21.14
N ALA A 4 -14.30 31.51 -20.99
CA ALA A 4 -14.25 30.33 -20.15
C ALA A 4 -13.07 29.46 -20.66
N GLN A 5 -12.01 29.38 -19.90
CA GLN A 5 -10.90 28.48 -20.18
C GLN A 5 -11.46 27.07 -20.08
N SER A 6 -11.24 26.23 -21.10
CA SER A 6 -11.69 24.85 -21.03
C SER A 6 -11.01 24.15 -19.85
N ALA A 7 -11.77 23.38 -19.08
CA ALA A 7 -11.22 22.60 -17.99
C ALA A 7 -10.04 21.72 -18.46
N ILE A 8 -8.99 21.67 -17.67
CA ILE A 8 -7.92 20.67 -17.83
C ILE A 8 -8.53 19.33 -17.45
N LYS A 9 -8.32 18.29 -18.25
CA LYS A 9 -8.90 16.98 -18.01
C LYS A 9 -7.81 15.96 -17.77
N TRP A 10 -7.94 15.19 -16.69
CA TRP A 10 -7.05 14.08 -16.36
C TRP A 10 -7.80 12.74 -16.33
N ARG A 11 -7.16 11.70 -16.86
CA ARG A 11 -7.54 10.31 -16.66
C ARG A 11 -6.72 9.78 -15.50
N PHE A 12 -7.40 9.43 -14.44
CA PHE A 12 -6.77 8.93 -13.21
C PHE A 12 -7.17 7.47 -13.00
N GLN A 13 -6.22 6.55 -12.99
CA GLN A 13 -6.51 5.16 -12.67
C GLN A 13 -5.91 4.76 -11.33
N THR A 14 -6.70 4.00 -10.55
CA THR A 14 -6.25 3.41 -9.27
C THR A 14 -6.02 1.92 -9.41
N TYR A 15 -5.15 1.36 -8.54
CA TYR A 15 -4.98 -0.07 -8.37
C TYR A 15 -6.24 -0.77 -7.83
N ALA A 16 -7.07 -0.02 -7.11
CA ALA A 16 -8.22 -0.54 -6.39
C ALA A 16 -9.39 -0.80 -7.34
N GLY A 17 -10.02 -1.97 -7.19
CA GLY A 17 -11.32 -2.27 -7.79
C GLY A 17 -12.42 -1.36 -7.24
N ALA A 18 -13.61 -1.36 -7.85
CA ALA A 18 -14.68 -0.42 -7.51
C ALA A 18 -15.07 -0.47 -6.02
N ALA A 19 -15.19 -1.66 -5.42
CA ALA A 19 -15.57 -1.81 -4.01
C ALA A 19 -14.61 -1.09 -3.06
N LEU A 20 -13.30 -1.24 -3.27
CA LEU A 20 -12.28 -0.58 -2.47
C LEU A 20 -12.10 0.89 -2.88
N GLY A 21 -12.05 1.16 -4.17
CA GLY A 21 -11.79 2.49 -4.73
C GLY A 21 -12.80 3.56 -4.31
N GLU A 22 -14.06 3.19 -4.05
CA GLU A 22 -15.08 4.08 -3.48
C GLU A 22 -14.66 4.64 -2.10
N HIS A 23 -13.83 3.91 -1.36
CA HIS A 23 -13.34 4.32 -0.04
C HIS A 23 -11.94 4.94 -0.07
N VAL A 24 -11.03 4.43 -0.92
CA VAL A 24 -9.62 4.83 -0.82
C VAL A 24 -9.17 5.85 -1.86
N THR A 25 -9.84 5.96 -3.02
CA THR A 25 -9.43 6.88 -4.09
C THR A 25 -10.51 7.91 -4.43
N LYS A 26 -11.75 7.48 -4.58
CA LYS A 26 -12.85 8.38 -4.99
C LYS A 26 -13.02 9.60 -4.10
N PRO A 27 -12.94 9.54 -2.76
CA PRO A 27 -13.06 10.73 -1.92
C PRO A 27 -11.99 11.78 -2.19
N VAL A 28 -10.78 11.37 -2.58
CA VAL A 28 -9.67 12.27 -2.98
C VAL A 28 -10.05 13.00 -4.26
N ILE A 29 -10.48 12.24 -5.28
CA ILE A 29 -10.84 12.79 -6.59
C ILE A 29 -12.04 13.73 -6.50
N ASP A 30 -13.07 13.34 -5.76
CA ASP A 30 -14.25 14.17 -5.52
C ASP A 30 -13.87 15.51 -4.84
N TYR A 31 -12.96 15.45 -3.85
CA TYR A 31 -12.46 16.65 -3.18
C TYR A 31 -11.70 17.58 -4.15
N ILE A 32 -10.77 17.02 -4.94
CA ILE A 32 -9.99 17.78 -5.91
C ILE A 32 -10.90 18.43 -6.95
N ASN A 33 -11.81 17.65 -7.57
CA ASN A 33 -12.74 18.15 -8.57
C ASN A 33 -13.62 19.28 -8.03
N LYS A 34 -14.11 19.12 -6.79
CA LYS A 34 -14.91 20.15 -6.12
C LYS A 34 -14.09 21.42 -5.86
N ALA A 35 -12.86 21.27 -5.35
CA ALA A 35 -12.00 22.39 -4.99
C ALA A 35 -11.44 23.13 -6.23
N ALA A 36 -11.22 22.42 -7.33
CA ALA A 36 -10.75 22.99 -8.59
C ALA A 36 -11.82 23.82 -9.32
N ASN A 37 -13.07 23.79 -8.86
CA ASN A 37 -14.16 24.66 -9.34
C ASN A 37 -14.31 24.73 -10.87
N GLY A 38 -14.11 23.59 -11.56
CA GLY A 38 -14.23 23.46 -13.00
C GLY A 38 -12.97 23.84 -13.80
N GLU A 39 -11.87 24.20 -13.17
CA GLU A 39 -10.59 24.44 -13.85
C GLU A 39 -9.82 23.15 -14.11
N LEU A 40 -9.97 22.15 -13.24
CA LEU A 40 -9.46 20.78 -13.40
C LEU A 40 -10.62 19.79 -13.22
N GLU A 41 -10.72 18.82 -14.11
CA GLU A 41 -11.67 17.71 -14.06
C GLU A 41 -10.88 16.39 -14.13
N ILE A 42 -10.91 15.62 -13.05
CA ILE A 42 -10.27 14.31 -12.97
C ILE A 42 -11.34 13.23 -13.12
N GLU A 43 -11.22 12.41 -14.16
CA GLU A 43 -12.04 11.22 -14.37
C GLU A 43 -11.35 10.03 -13.73
N LEU A 44 -12.04 9.40 -12.76
CA LEU A 44 -11.53 8.24 -12.03
C LEU A 44 -11.87 6.95 -12.76
N PHE A 45 -10.86 6.13 -12.95
CA PHE A 45 -10.95 4.75 -13.44
C PHE A 45 -10.46 3.81 -12.35
N TYR A 46 -11.20 2.75 -12.08
CA TYR A 46 -10.82 1.69 -11.16
C TYR A 46 -9.85 0.71 -11.81
N ALA A 47 -9.36 -0.26 -11.04
CA ALA A 47 -8.46 -1.30 -11.54
C ALA A 47 -8.95 -1.88 -12.87
N ASP A 48 -8.03 -2.05 -13.81
CA ASP A 48 -8.20 -2.73 -15.11
C ASP A 48 -9.18 -2.05 -16.10
N GLN A 49 -9.67 -0.84 -15.80
CA GLN A 49 -10.60 -0.13 -16.69
C GLN A 49 -9.92 0.52 -17.92
N ILE A 50 -8.66 0.95 -17.81
CA ILE A 50 -7.88 1.46 -18.96
C ILE A 50 -6.76 0.48 -19.29
N VAL A 51 -5.94 0.12 -18.28
CA VAL A 51 -4.85 -0.86 -18.41
C VAL A 51 -4.84 -1.78 -17.18
N PRO A 52 -4.30 -3.01 -17.30
CA PRO A 52 -4.05 -3.86 -16.13
C PRO A 52 -3.19 -3.15 -15.07
N THR A 53 -3.42 -3.46 -13.79
CA THR A 53 -2.72 -2.84 -12.67
C THR A 53 -1.20 -2.92 -12.81
N GLY A 54 -0.64 -4.05 -13.23
CA GLY A 54 0.80 -4.21 -13.50
C GLY A 54 1.34 -3.40 -14.70
N GLU A 55 0.49 -2.72 -15.47
CA GLU A 55 0.88 -1.85 -16.58
C GLU A 55 0.72 -0.35 -16.25
N LEU A 56 0.27 -0.02 -15.05
CA LEU A 56 -0.02 1.37 -14.64
C LEU A 56 1.20 2.27 -14.80
N PHE A 57 2.38 1.82 -14.39
CA PHE A 57 3.61 2.63 -14.54
C PHE A 57 3.88 2.98 -16.00
N GLN A 58 3.82 2.00 -16.90
CA GLN A 58 4.09 2.24 -18.32
C GLN A 58 3.04 3.14 -18.97
N ALA A 59 1.77 2.97 -18.60
CA ALA A 59 0.67 3.79 -19.09
C ALA A 59 0.82 5.24 -18.61
N LEU A 60 1.21 5.45 -17.35
CA LEU A 60 1.51 6.76 -16.79
C LEU A 60 2.69 7.43 -17.50
N GLN A 61 3.81 6.72 -17.66
CA GLN A 61 5.01 7.22 -18.32
C GLN A 61 4.74 7.66 -19.77
N ARG A 62 3.91 6.89 -20.51
CA ARG A 62 3.55 7.17 -21.91
C ARG A 62 2.44 8.21 -22.07
N GLY A 63 1.79 8.65 -20.99
CA GLY A 63 0.67 9.57 -21.03
C GLY A 63 -0.64 8.92 -21.52
N THR A 64 -0.77 7.59 -21.48
CA THR A 64 -2.05 6.91 -21.69
C THR A 64 -3.02 7.22 -20.56
N ILE A 65 -2.51 7.34 -19.35
CA ILE A 65 -3.17 7.88 -18.16
C ILE A 65 -2.36 9.05 -17.63
N ASP A 66 -3.00 10.00 -16.97
CA ASP A 66 -2.38 11.23 -16.53
C ASP A 66 -1.88 11.14 -15.08
N ALA A 67 -2.59 10.38 -14.23
CA ALA A 67 -2.26 10.19 -12.82
C ALA A 67 -2.66 8.79 -12.33
N VAL A 68 -2.00 8.34 -11.26
CA VAL A 68 -2.17 7.01 -10.66
C VAL A 68 -2.18 7.10 -9.13
N HIS A 69 -3.02 6.27 -8.50
CA HIS A 69 -2.89 5.87 -7.10
C HIS A 69 -2.59 4.38 -7.03
N SER A 70 -1.40 4.04 -6.57
CA SER A 70 -0.91 2.65 -6.44
C SER A 70 0.29 2.61 -5.50
N ASP A 71 0.87 1.46 -5.31
CA ASP A 71 2.22 1.29 -4.77
C ASP A 71 3.22 0.94 -5.88
N ASP A 72 4.50 1.04 -5.54
CA ASP A 72 5.61 0.82 -6.46
C ASP A 72 5.65 -0.61 -7.01
N ASP A 73 5.27 -1.60 -6.18
CA ASP A 73 5.31 -3.02 -6.53
C ASP A 73 4.12 -3.40 -7.43
N SER A 74 2.89 -3.08 -7.03
CA SER A 74 1.67 -3.41 -7.79
C SER A 74 1.64 -2.80 -9.18
N MET A 75 2.18 -1.58 -9.36
CA MET A 75 2.23 -0.95 -10.68
C MET A 75 3.45 -1.35 -11.53
N ALA A 76 4.26 -2.29 -11.06
CA ALA A 76 5.50 -2.74 -11.69
C ALA A 76 6.46 -1.59 -12.02
N SER A 77 6.74 -0.74 -11.04
CA SER A 77 7.70 0.35 -11.17
C SER A 77 9.10 -0.19 -11.52
N PRO A 78 9.79 0.36 -12.52
CA PRO A 78 11.16 -0.06 -12.84
C PRO A 78 12.22 0.53 -11.92
N THR A 79 11.81 1.31 -10.92
CA THR A 79 12.75 1.94 -9.99
C THR A 79 13.22 0.95 -8.92
N PRO A 80 14.40 1.15 -8.31
CA PRO A 80 14.85 0.34 -7.17
C PRO A 80 13.93 0.45 -5.94
N LEU A 81 12.97 1.40 -5.95
CA LEU A 81 12.01 1.62 -4.88
C LEU A 81 10.93 0.53 -4.83
N GLN A 82 10.74 -0.25 -5.90
CA GLN A 82 9.70 -1.26 -6.03
C GLN A 82 9.60 -2.17 -4.79
N GLN A 83 10.72 -2.60 -4.25
CA GLN A 83 10.72 -3.50 -3.09
C GLN A 83 10.36 -2.83 -1.75
N PHE A 84 10.29 -1.50 -1.69
CA PHE A 84 9.96 -0.74 -0.49
C PHE A 84 8.53 -0.18 -0.52
N GLY A 85 7.93 -0.03 -1.70
CA GLY A 85 6.53 0.29 -1.86
C GLY A 85 5.65 -0.91 -1.53
N GLY A 86 4.37 -0.67 -1.19
CA GLY A 86 3.54 -1.75 -0.66
C GLY A 86 3.91 -2.08 0.78
N TYR A 87 4.35 -3.32 1.05
CA TYR A 87 4.67 -3.79 2.39
C TYR A 87 6.13 -4.27 2.49
N PHE A 88 7.00 -3.41 2.99
CA PHE A 88 8.34 -3.84 3.36
C PHE A 88 8.31 -4.48 4.77
N PRO A 89 8.82 -5.73 4.93
CA PRO A 89 8.59 -6.51 6.14
C PRO A 89 9.01 -5.81 7.42
N LEU A 90 8.06 -5.60 8.34
CA LEU A 90 8.20 -5.00 9.68
C LEU A 90 8.81 -3.59 9.72
N ALA A 91 8.84 -2.88 8.58
CA ALA A 91 9.37 -1.51 8.52
C ALA A 91 8.48 -0.49 9.21
N THR A 92 7.18 -0.73 9.21
CA THR A 92 6.17 0.11 9.87
C THR A 92 5.39 -0.70 10.90
N LYS A 93 4.95 -0.03 11.96
CA LYS A 93 4.10 -0.59 13.03
C LYS A 93 2.69 -0.02 12.97
N HIS A 94 2.55 1.17 12.39
CA HIS A 94 1.31 1.93 12.33
C HIS A 94 1.22 2.78 11.07
N SER A 95 0.02 3.11 10.62
CA SER A 95 -0.20 3.94 9.43
C SER A 95 0.42 5.33 9.50
N LEU A 96 0.58 5.90 10.73
CA LEU A 96 1.24 7.19 10.92
C LEU A 96 2.77 7.13 10.72
N ASP A 97 3.38 5.95 10.72
CA ASP A 97 4.82 5.82 10.47
C ASP A 97 5.18 6.27 9.06
N VAL A 98 4.31 6.01 8.08
CA VAL A 98 4.59 6.35 6.68
C VAL A 98 4.75 7.85 6.46
N PRO A 99 3.80 8.74 6.81
CA PRO A 99 4.02 10.17 6.63
C PRO A 99 5.21 10.71 7.44
N VAL A 100 5.50 10.14 8.61
CA VAL A 100 6.69 10.54 9.39
C VAL A 100 7.98 10.12 8.67
N LEU A 101 8.07 8.89 8.18
CA LEU A 101 9.22 8.40 7.41
C LEU A 101 9.45 9.24 6.15
N PHE A 102 8.39 9.55 5.42
CA PHE A 102 8.50 10.29 4.17
C PHE A 102 8.84 11.76 4.40
N GLU A 103 8.11 12.46 5.27
CA GLU A 103 8.23 13.91 5.43
C GLU A 103 9.31 14.35 6.44
N GLN A 104 9.63 13.52 7.45
CA GLN A 104 10.58 13.90 8.51
C GLN A 104 11.92 13.15 8.43
N TYR A 105 11.93 11.94 7.85
CA TYR A 105 13.13 11.12 7.71
C TYR A 105 13.67 11.09 6.27
N GLY A 106 13.06 11.85 5.35
CA GLY A 106 13.61 12.16 4.03
C GLY A 106 13.35 11.12 2.95
N LEU A 107 12.45 10.14 3.14
CA LEU A 107 12.10 9.20 2.07
C LEU A 107 11.42 9.92 0.90
N ALA A 108 10.63 10.97 1.14
CA ALA A 108 9.97 11.72 0.08
C ALA A 108 10.94 12.27 -0.98
N ASP A 109 12.11 12.76 -0.55
CA ASP A 109 13.11 13.28 -1.49
C ASP A 109 13.73 12.17 -2.32
N ILE A 110 13.92 10.98 -1.74
CA ILE A 110 14.41 9.80 -2.47
C ILE A 110 13.38 9.39 -3.53
N TRP A 111 12.09 9.29 -3.18
CA TRP A 111 11.03 8.93 -4.13
C TRP A 111 10.92 9.96 -5.26
N ARG A 112 10.91 11.26 -4.93
CA ARG A 112 10.88 12.35 -5.95
C ARG A 112 12.05 12.25 -6.91
N GLU A 113 13.26 12.02 -6.40
CA GLU A 113 14.47 11.92 -7.23
C GLU A 113 14.44 10.72 -8.17
N GLU A 114 14.12 9.53 -7.64
CA GLU A 114 14.11 8.29 -8.43
C GLU A 114 13.01 8.31 -9.50
N TYR A 115 11.81 8.79 -9.18
CA TYR A 115 10.72 8.89 -10.14
C TYR A 115 10.93 9.96 -11.22
N ALA A 116 11.61 11.05 -10.88
CA ALA A 116 11.98 12.08 -11.86
C ALA A 116 12.91 11.53 -12.95
N LYS A 117 13.80 10.56 -12.62
CA LYS A 117 14.69 9.90 -13.59
C LYS A 117 13.94 9.09 -14.65
N VAL A 118 12.74 8.67 -14.35
CA VAL A 118 11.90 7.82 -15.22
C VAL A 118 10.67 8.57 -15.78
N GLY A 119 10.67 9.90 -15.72
CA GLY A 119 9.62 10.75 -16.34
C GLY A 119 8.29 10.75 -15.61
N VAL A 120 8.28 10.44 -14.33
CA VAL A 120 7.10 10.44 -13.45
C VAL A 120 7.33 11.40 -12.29
N THR A 121 6.31 12.15 -11.90
CA THR A 121 6.30 12.95 -10.67
C THR A 121 5.62 12.17 -9.57
N TRP A 122 6.36 11.82 -8.53
CA TRP A 122 5.81 11.32 -7.29
C TRP A 122 5.31 12.49 -6.44
N LEU A 123 4.10 12.41 -5.92
CA LEU A 123 3.47 13.51 -5.17
C LEU A 123 3.51 13.29 -3.66
N SER A 124 3.01 12.16 -3.19
CA SER A 124 2.87 11.89 -1.75
C SER A 124 2.65 10.40 -1.51
N ALA A 125 3.05 9.92 -0.32
CA ALA A 125 2.69 8.61 0.21
C ALA A 125 2.00 8.73 1.56
N ALA A 126 1.13 7.76 1.86
CA ALA A 126 0.58 7.57 3.19
C ALA A 126 0.45 6.10 3.54
N GLY A 127 0.48 5.81 4.84
CA GLY A 127 0.12 4.51 5.35
C GLY A 127 -1.39 4.30 5.29
N GLN A 128 -1.78 3.06 5.01
CA GLN A 128 -3.18 2.65 5.05
C GLN A 128 -3.34 1.49 6.03
N ASP A 129 -3.76 0.33 5.55
CA ASP A 129 -3.99 -0.86 6.35
C ASP A 129 -2.69 -1.64 6.66
N PRO A 130 -2.71 -2.50 7.68
CA PRO A 130 -1.63 -3.45 7.91
C PRO A 130 -1.68 -4.62 6.91
N CYS A 131 -0.58 -5.34 6.76
CA CYS A 131 -0.52 -6.61 6.04
C CYS A 131 -0.67 -7.79 7.01
N ASN A 132 -1.87 -8.29 7.14
CA ASN A 132 -2.22 -9.46 7.93
C ASN A 132 -2.40 -10.69 7.03
N PHE A 133 -2.64 -11.84 7.67
CA PHE A 133 -2.96 -13.09 6.98
C PHE A 133 -4.46 -13.36 7.10
N ASN A 134 -5.08 -13.68 5.98
CA ASN A 134 -6.46 -14.08 5.88
C ASN A 134 -6.50 -15.48 5.21
N THR A 135 -6.93 -16.53 5.93
CA THR A 135 -6.70 -17.92 5.52
C THR A 135 -7.90 -18.82 5.75
N LYS A 136 -7.98 -19.92 4.96
CA LYS A 136 -8.89 -21.04 5.22
C LYS A 136 -8.44 -21.94 6.36
N LYS A 137 -7.12 -22.08 6.51
CA LYS A 137 -6.52 -22.90 7.57
C LYS A 137 -6.26 -22.06 8.81
N GLU A 138 -6.50 -22.64 9.98
CA GLU A 138 -6.18 -22.02 11.25
C GLU A 138 -4.67 -21.90 11.43
N ILE A 139 -4.20 -20.74 11.85
CA ILE A 139 -2.80 -20.46 12.17
C ILE A 139 -2.72 -20.04 13.63
N THR A 140 -2.00 -20.80 14.44
CA THR A 140 -1.83 -20.56 15.88
C THR A 140 -0.38 -20.68 16.33
N SER A 141 0.51 -21.13 15.44
CA SER A 141 1.95 -21.25 15.65
C SER A 141 2.72 -20.85 14.41
N LEU A 142 4.01 -20.56 14.55
CA LEU A 142 4.88 -20.27 13.41
C LEU A 142 5.00 -21.47 12.45
N ALA A 143 4.93 -22.69 12.98
CA ALA A 143 5.00 -23.90 12.18
C ALA A 143 3.79 -24.06 11.22
N ASP A 144 2.64 -23.45 11.53
CA ASP A 144 1.45 -23.52 10.69
C ASP A 144 1.61 -22.73 9.37
N LEU A 145 2.65 -21.90 9.25
CA LEU A 145 2.96 -21.18 8.00
C LEU A 145 3.59 -22.10 6.94
N ASP A 146 4.22 -23.19 7.34
CA ASP A 146 4.94 -24.09 6.42
C ASP A 146 4.00 -24.73 5.40
N GLY A 147 4.36 -24.58 4.13
CA GLY A 147 3.60 -25.10 2.98
C GLY A 147 2.33 -24.35 2.62
N LEU A 148 1.97 -23.23 3.32
CA LEU A 148 0.82 -22.42 2.94
C LEU A 148 1.07 -21.73 1.61
N LYS A 149 0.13 -21.87 0.68
CA LYS A 149 0.10 -21.13 -0.59
C LYS A 149 -0.67 -19.83 -0.40
N LEU A 150 0.05 -18.72 -0.36
CA LEU A 150 -0.55 -17.42 -0.09
C LEU A 150 -0.36 -16.46 -1.27
N TYR A 151 -1.45 -15.78 -1.65
CA TYR A 151 -1.36 -14.58 -2.47
C TYR A 151 -0.74 -13.46 -1.64
N THR A 152 0.34 -12.87 -2.12
CA THR A 152 1.05 -11.81 -1.40
C THR A 152 1.95 -10.99 -2.34
N PHE A 153 2.42 -9.85 -1.87
CA PHE A 153 3.40 -9.01 -2.57
C PHE A 153 4.73 -9.74 -2.76
N PRO A 154 5.45 -9.52 -3.87
CA PRO A 154 6.73 -10.15 -4.16
C PRO A 154 7.76 -10.02 -3.03
N THR A 155 7.97 -8.82 -2.49
CA THR A 155 8.93 -8.59 -1.41
C THR A 155 8.50 -9.28 -0.11
N ALA A 156 7.22 -9.20 0.25
CA ALA A 156 6.66 -9.91 1.40
C ALA A 156 6.75 -11.43 1.22
N GLY A 157 6.48 -11.93 0.01
CA GLY A 157 6.60 -13.35 -0.33
C GLY A 157 8.03 -13.86 -0.22
N ARG A 158 9.03 -13.11 -0.71
CA ARG A 158 10.46 -13.42 -0.54
C ARG A 158 10.82 -13.57 0.94
N PHE A 159 10.33 -12.67 1.78
CA PHE A 159 10.52 -12.73 3.21
C PHE A 159 9.83 -13.95 3.85
N LEU A 160 8.53 -14.16 3.55
CA LEU A 160 7.74 -15.23 4.14
C LEU A 160 8.17 -16.62 3.72
N SER A 161 8.84 -16.76 2.56
CA SER A 161 9.40 -18.06 2.12
C SER A 161 10.43 -18.63 3.10
N GLN A 162 11.05 -17.82 3.94
CA GLN A 162 11.96 -18.25 4.99
C GLN A 162 11.25 -19.10 6.08
N PHE A 163 9.91 -18.99 6.16
CA PHE A 163 9.05 -19.73 7.09
C PHE A 163 8.23 -20.82 6.38
N GLY A 164 8.64 -21.21 5.18
CA GLY A 164 7.99 -22.26 4.40
C GLY A 164 6.73 -21.82 3.63
N VAL A 165 6.34 -20.55 3.69
CA VAL A 165 5.24 -20.05 2.86
C VAL A 165 5.60 -20.17 1.38
N VAL A 166 4.65 -20.59 0.57
CA VAL A 166 4.74 -20.62 -0.90
C VAL A 166 4.00 -19.40 -1.45
N PRO A 167 4.70 -18.29 -1.78
CA PRO A 167 4.06 -17.12 -2.34
C PRO A 167 3.58 -17.40 -3.75
N VAL A 168 2.39 -16.94 -4.06
CA VAL A 168 1.78 -17.07 -5.39
C VAL A 168 1.44 -15.69 -5.91
N SER A 169 1.86 -15.40 -7.13
CA SER A 169 1.54 -14.15 -7.84
C SER A 169 0.53 -14.45 -8.92
N ILE A 170 -0.64 -13.87 -8.79
CA ILE A 170 -1.75 -13.93 -9.75
C ILE A 170 -2.37 -12.54 -9.85
N PRO A 171 -3.20 -12.22 -10.84
CA PRO A 171 -3.99 -11.00 -10.84
C PRO A 171 -4.84 -10.87 -9.57
N TYR A 172 -4.97 -9.65 -9.06
CA TYR A 172 -5.71 -9.36 -7.82
C TYR A 172 -7.16 -9.88 -7.86
N GLU A 173 -7.83 -9.71 -8.99
CA GLU A 173 -9.21 -10.13 -9.24
C GLU A 173 -9.40 -11.65 -9.23
N ASP A 174 -8.32 -12.44 -9.43
CA ASP A 174 -8.38 -13.90 -9.44
C ASP A 174 -8.18 -14.50 -8.03
N ALA A 175 -7.68 -13.72 -7.06
CA ALA A 175 -7.32 -14.20 -5.73
C ALA A 175 -8.50 -14.81 -4.97
N GLU A 176 -9.70 -14.21 -5.03
CA GLU A 176 -10.91 -14.74 -4.41
C GLU A 176 -11.26 -16.13 -4.94
N VAL A 177 -11.29 -16.28 -6.27
CA VAL A 177 -11.62 -17.55 -6.93
C VAL A 177 -10.57 -18.62 -6.62
N ALA A 178 -9.28 -18.25 -6.62
CA ALA A 178 -8.19 -19.17 -6.32
C ALA A 178 -8.29 -19.71 -4.87
N VAL A 179 -8.71 -18.88 -3.92
CA VAL A 179 -8.99 -19.32 -2.55
C VAL A 179 -10.24 -20.19 -2.48
N GLN A 180 -11.32 -19.80 -3.16
CA GLN A 180 -12.57 -20.61 -3.20
C GLN A 180 -12.33 -22.03 -3.72
N THR A 181 -11.55 -22.15 -4.80
CA THR A 181 -11.25 -23.44 -5.45
C THR A 181 -10.19 -24.26 -4.70
N GLY A 182 -9.50 -23.69 -3.71
CA GLY A 182 -8.43 -24.34 -2.94
C GLY A 182 -7.09 -24.37 -3.68
N GLU A 183 -6.91 -23.56 -4.71
CA GLU A 183 -5.61 -23.32 -5.34
C GLU A 183 -4.69 -22.56 -4.39
N LEU A 184 -5.27 -21.60 -3.63
CA LEU A 184 -4.63 -20.88 -2.54
C LEU A 184 -5.22 -21.27 -1.19
N ASP A 185 -4.39 -21.22 -0.14
CA ASP A 185 -4.82 -21.39 1.25
C ASP A 185 -5.31 -20.07 1.86
N GLY A 186 -5.01 -18.93 1.22
CA GLY A 186 -5.39 -17.58 1.66
C GLY A 186 -4.51 -16.50 1.05
N MET A 187 -4.46 -15.37 1.73
CA MET A 187 -3.65 -14.22 1.35
C MET A 187 -2.90 -13.63 2.56
N ALA A 188 -1.76 -13.00 2.29
CA ALA A 188 -1.07 -12.08 3.19
C ALA A 188 -0.95 -10.76 2.44
N TRP A 189 -2.01 -9.93 2.52
CA TRP A 189 -2.18 -8.78 1.64
C TRP A 189 -2.65 -7.53 2.37
N SER A 190 -3.72 -7.59 3.16
CA SER A 190 -4.41 -6.42 3.71
C SER A 190 -4.85 -6.62 5.16
N GLY A 191 -5.45 -5.59 5.74
CA GLY A 191 -6.13 -5.65 7.01
C GLY A 191 -7.58 -6.12 6.89
N ILE A 192 -8.22 -6.42 8.02
CA ILE A 192 -9.58 -6.96 8.07
C ILE A 192 -10.63 -6.03 7.45
N THR A 193 -10.37 -4.71 7.42
CA THR A 193 -11.28 -3.73 6.82
C THR A 193 -11.39 -3.93 5.32
N GLU A 194 -10.26 -4.13 4.66
CA GLU A 194 -10.21 -4.41 3.23
C GLU A 194 -10.80 -5.78 2.93
N ASP A 195 -10.42 -6.82 3.69
CA ASP A 195 -10.90 -8.19 3.52
C ASP A 195 -12.44 -8.27 3.49
N TYR A 196 -13.12 -7.53 4.39
CA TYR A 196 -14.58 -7.44 4.40
C TYR A 196 -15.13 -6.64 3.23
N THR A 197 -14.41 -5.62 2.78
CA THR A 197 -14.86 -4.71 1.71
C THR A 197 -14.79 -5.35 0.34
N VAL A 198 -13.74 -6.15 0.07
CA VAL A 198 -13.50 -6.77 -1.24
C VAL A 198 -14.01 -8.19 -1.35
N GLY A 199 -14.61 -8.75 -0.28
CA GLY A 199 -15.23 -10.08 -0.28
C GLY A 199 -14.30 -11.22 0.14
N TRP A 200 -13.04 -10.97 0.46
CA TRP A 200 -12.12 -12.03 0.89
C TRP A 200 -12.53 -12.69 2.21
N ALA A 201 -13.18 -11.93 3.09
CA ALA A 201 -13.79 -12.47 4.30
C ALA A 201 -14.97 -13.45 4.06
N ASP A 202 -15.45 -13.58 2.83
CA ASP A 202 -16.50 -14.53 2.45
C ASP A 202 -15.94 -15.88 1.99
N VAL A 203 -14.64 -15.93 1.69
CA VAL A 203 -13.96 -17.14 1.15
C VAL A 203 -12.88 -17.70 2.07
N THR A 204 -12.64 -17.06 3.21
CA THR A 204 -11.69 -17.48 4.25
C THR A 204 -12.39 -17.60 5.59
N ASP A 205 -11.72 -18.21 6.58
CA ASP A 205 -12.30 -18.51 7.91
C ASP A 205 -11.57 -17.81 9.05
N TYR A 206 -10.27 -17.47 8.84
CA TYR A 206 -9.39 -17.02 9.92
C TYR A 206 -8.65 -15.76 9.51
N PHE A 207 -8.47 -14.86 10.48
CA PHE A 207 -7.65 -13.67 10.37
C PHE A 207 -6.57 -13.69 11.46
N LEU A 208 -5.29 -13.68 11.04
CA LEU A 208 -4.16 -13.63 11.96
C LEU A 208 -3.88 -12.18 12.35
N THR A 209 -3.89 -11.90 13.66
CA THR A 209 -3.69 -10.53 14.16
C THR A 209 -2.22 -10.08 14.11
N ASN A 210 -1.26 -11.01 14.04
CA ASN A 210 0.11 -10.68 13.70
C ASN A 210 0.17 -10.15 12.26
N ASN A 211 0.96 -9.15 12.02
CA ASN A 211 1.14 -8.58 10.68
C ASN A 211 2.61 -8.52 10.29
N ILE A 212 2.88 -8.62 9.00
CA ILE A 212 4.23 -8.49 8.43
C ILE A 212 4.59 -7.05 8.09
N SER A 213 3.64 -6.13 8.15
CA SER A 213 3.84 -4.68 8.12
C SER A 213 2.63 -4.00 8.73
N GLY A 214 2.88 -2.96 9.50
CA GLY A 214 1.81 -2.17 10.16
C GLY A 214 1.10 -1.20 9.24
N ALA A 215 1.63 -0.96 8.04
CA ALA A 215 1.01 -0.09 7.05
C ALA A 215 1.48 -0.37 5.62
N TRP A 216 0.54 -0.28 4.68
CA TRP A 216 0.83 -0.23 3.26
C TRP A 216 1.36 1.16 2.87
N ILE A 217 2.41 1.19 2.06
CA ILE A 217 2.99 2.42 1.50
C ILE A 217 2.39 2.65 0.12
N GLY A 218 1.28 3.38 0.08
CA GLY A 218 0.62 3.76 -1.15
C GLY A 218 0.90 5.20 -1.55
N SER A 219 1.07 5.43 -2.84
CA SER A 219 1.52 6.71 -3.39
C SER A 219 0.61 7.24 -4.49
N PHE A 220 0.68 8.56 -4.69
CA PHE A 220 0.10 9.26 -5.83
C PHE A 220 1.19 9.68 -6.80
N PHE A 221 0.97 9.38 -8.08
CA PHE A 221 1.89 9.66 -9.16
C PHE A 221 1.19 10.41 -10.29
N VAL A 222 1.92 11.29 -10.97
CA VAL A 222 1.43 12.02 -12.15
C VAL A 222 2.49 11.94 -13.25
N ASN A 223 2.08 11.87 -14.51
CA ASN A 223 2.99 12.04 -15.64
C ASN A 223 3.76 13.36 -15.49
N GLN A 224 5.07 13.33 -15.66
CA GLN A 224 5.94 14.49 -15.38
C GLN A 224 5.57 15.73 -16.19
N GLN A 225 5.21 15.55 -17.48
CA GLN A 225 4.83 16.69 -18.32
C GLN A 225 3.44 17.24 -17.93
N VAL A 226 2.48 16.34 -17.65
CA VAL A 226 1.13 16.72 -17.20
C VAL A 226 1.21 17.52 -15.91
N TRP A 227 2.09 17.15 -14.98
CA TRP A 227 2.32 17.88 -13.74
C TRP A 227 3.01 19.24 -14.00
N ALA A 228 4.03 19.27 -14.88
CA ALA A 228 4.75 20.49 -15.21
C ALA A 228 3.82 21.56 -15.83
N ASP A 229 2.88 21.14 -16.67
CA ASP A 229 1.95 22.01 -17.38
C ASP A 229 0.77 22.49 -16.49
N LEU A 230 0.56 21.86 -15.32
CA LEU A 230 -0.51 22.25 -14.40
C LEU A 230 -0.20 23.59 -13.72
N PRO A 231 -1.12 24.58 -13.72
CA PRO A 231 -0.96 25.84 -13.00
C PRO A 231 -0.69 25.63 -11.49
N GLU A 232 0.16 26.47 -10.90
CA GLU A 232 0.60 26.31 -9.51
C GLU A 232 -0.55 26.28 -8.49
N HIS A 233 -1.61 27.07 -8.70
CA HIS A 233 -2.77 27.04 -7.82
C HIS A 233 -3.53 25.72 -7.89
N LEU A 234 -3.57 25.06 -9.06
CA LEU A 234 -4.16 23.73 -9.21
C LEU A 234 -3.27 22.62 -8.65
N LYS A 235 -1.94 22.75 -8.74
CA LYS A 235 -1.00 21.86 -8.01
C LYS A 235 -1.28 21.91 -6.50
N ALA A 236 -1.47 23.11 -5.95
CA ALA A 236 -1.82 23.26 -4.54
C ALA A 236 -3.17 22.61 -4.20
N VAL A 237 -4.18 22.71 -5.08
CA VAL A 237 -5.49 22.06 -4.93
C VAL A 237 -5.32 20.52 -4.93
N VAL A 238 -4.56 19.97 -5.88
CA VAL A 238 -4.29 18.53 -5.97
C VAL A 238 -3.61 18.05 -4.70
N MET A 239 -2.53 18.70 -4.26
CA MET A 239 -1.82 18.31 -3.03
C MET A 239 -2.71 18.37 -1.79
N ALA A 240 -3.51 19.44 -1.63
CA ALA A 240 -4.44 19.56 -0.52
C ALA A 240 -5.51 18.44 -0.54
N GLY A 241 -5.98 18.05 -1.73
CA GLY A 241 -6.93 16.95 -1.87
C GLY A 241 -6.32 15.58 -1.53
N ILE A 242 -5.08 15.34 -1.90
CA ILE A 242 -4.34 14.14 -1.54
C ILE A 242 -4.16 14.06 -0.02
N GLU A 243 -3.72 15.13 0.64
CA GLU A 243 -3.54 15.17 2.10
C GLU A 243 -4.84 14.99 2.88
N ALA A 244 -5.93 15.61 2.42
CA ALA A 244 -7.26 15.36 2.99
C ALA A 244 -7.67 13.89 2.82
N GLY A 245 -7.36 13.29 1.68
CA GLY A 245 -7.61 11.89 1.38
C GLY A 245 -6.78 10.95 2.25
N HIS A 246 -5.52 11.26 2.53
CA HIS A 246 -4.69 10.49 3.47
C HIS A 246 -5.34 10.42 4.85
N THR A 247 -5.79 11.57 5.36
CA THR A 247 -6.49 11.65 6.63
C THR A 247 -7.78 10.82 6.64
N TYR A 248 -8.60 10.93 5.58
CA TYR A 248 -9.84 10.17 5.46
C TYR A 248 -9.57 8.65 5.42
N ARG A 249 -8.61 8.18 4.61
CA ARG A 249 -8.25 6.77 4.53
C ARG A 249 -7.75 6.21 5.85
N ASN A 250 -6.86 6.95 6.55
CA ASN A 250 -6.39 6.54 7.87
C ASN A 250 -7.55 6.36 8.86
N GLN A 251 -8.52 7.27 8.86
CA GLN A 251 -9.70 7.15 9.72
C GLN A 251 -10.57 5.95 9.33
N TRP A 252 -10.77 5.73 8.04
CA TRP A 252 -11.60 4.63 7.54
C TRP A 252 -11.00 3.27 7.89
N TYR A 253 -9.71 3.05 7.61
CA TYR A 253 -9.01 1.82 7.96
C TYR A 253 -8.93 1.63 9.47
N TRP A 254 -8.46 2.61 10.21
CA TRP A 254 -8.30 2.52 11.66
C TRP A 254 -9.62 2.20 12.38
N GLY A 255 -10.68 2.91 12.02
CA GLY A 255 -12.01 2.66 12.58
C GLY A 255 -12.60 1.32 12.14
N GLY A 256 -12.35 0.91 10.90
CA GLY A 256 -12.76 -0.38 10.34
C GLY A 256 -12.05 -1.53 11.03
N GLU A 257 -10.71 -1.47 11.13
CA GLU A 257 -9.89 -2.47 11.84
C GLU A 257 -10.39 -2.70 13.27
N ALA A 258 -10.55 -1.63 14.05
CA ALA A 258 -11.01 -1.73 15.43
C ALA A 258 -12.40 -2.35 15.53
N ARG A 259 -13.35 -1.88 14.70
CA ARG A 259 -14.73 -2.35 14.72
C ARG A 259 -14.84 -3.82 14.28
N LEU A 260 -14.18 -4.20 13.18
CA LEU A 260 -14.31 -5.55 12.64
C LEU A 260 -13.56 -6.58 13.47
N ARG A 261 -12.42 -6.22 14.08
CA ARG A 261 -11.77 -7.09 15.07
C ARG A 261 -12.62 -7.31 16.32
N ALA A 262 -13.39 -6.31 16.74
CA ALA A 262 -14.23 -6.41 17.94
C ALA A 262 -15.61 -7.05 17.69
N GLN A 263 -16.17 -6.88 16.51
CA GLN A 263 -17.59 -7.16 16.21
C GLN A 263 -17.80 -7.90 14.88
N GLY A 264 -16.76 -8.18 14.11
CA GLY A 264 -16.89 -8.92 12.86
C GLY A 264 -17.32 -10.36 13.11
N ASP A 265 -18.16 -10.87 12.22
CA ASP A 265 -18.83 -12.17 12.34
C ASP A 265 -18.37 -13.22 11.32
N LYS A 266 -17.57 -12.81 10.30
CA LYS A 266 -17.12 -13.71 9.25
C LYS A 266 -15.81 -14.42 9.59
N LEU A 267 -14.86 -13.72 10.20
CA LEU A 267 -13.50 -14.21 10.43
C LEU A 267 -13.24 -14.50 11.92
N LYS A 268 -12.62 -15.63 12.19
CA LYS A 268 -12.13 -16.00 13.52
C LYS A 268 -10.73 -15.43 13.72
N LEU A 269 -10.56 -14.55 14.69
CA LEU A 269 -9.25 -13.99 15.00
C LEU A 269 -8.33 -15.04 15.62
N ARG A 270 -7.08 -15.07 15.19
CA ARG A 270 -6.00 -15.92 15.71
C ARG A 270 -4.74 -15.09 15.88
N SER A 271 -3.82 -15.61 16.68
CA SER A 271 -2.49 -15.05 16.83
C SER A 271 -1.44 -16.14 16.99
N ILE A 272 -0.27 -15.95 16.42
CA ILE A 272 0.93 -16.67 16.80
C ILE A 272 1.44 -16.04 18.10
N PRO A 273 1.78 -16.83 19.13
CA PRO A 273 2.31 -16.29 20.39
C PRO A 273 3.55 -15.42 20.19
N GLN A 274 3.69 -14.37 21.00
CA GLN A 274 4.79 -13.40 20.84
C GLN A 274 6.18 -14.06 20.97
N GLU A 275 6.31 -15.07 21.82
CA GLU A 275 7.54 -15.84 21.97
C GLU A 275 7.97 -16.60 20.69
N GLU A 276 7.03 -16.94 19.82
CA GLU A 276 7.33 -17.48 18.49
C GLU A 276 7.47 -16.35 17.45
N TRP A 277 6.63 -15.30 17.54
CA TRP A 277 6.65 -14.21 16.57
C TRP A 277 7.95 -13.41 16.57
N VAL A 278 8.65 -13.37 17.70
CA VAL A 278 9.99 -12.73 17.81
C VAL A 278 10.99 -13.33 16.80
N VAL A 279 10.83 -14.60 16.39
CA VAL A 279 11.65 -15.21 15.35
C VAL A 279 11.45 -14.51 13.99
N VAL A 280 10.20 -14.12 13.69
CA VAL A 280 9.86 -13.35 12.47
C VAL A 280 10.45 -11.96 12.55
N GLU A 281 10.37 -11.30 13.70
CA GLU A 281 10.94 -9.97 13.93
C GLU A 281 12.47 -9.96 13.78
N ASP A 282 13.15 -10.98 14.27
CA ASP A 282 14.60 -11.12 14.13
C ASP A 282 15.01 -11.46 12.70
N ALA A 283 14.25 -12.31 12.00
CA ALA A 283 14.48 -12.62 10.60
C ALA A 283 14.32 -11.39 9.71
N ALA A 284 13.40 -10.47 10.03
CA ALA A 284 13.23 -9.22 9.29
C ALA A 284 14.48 -8.34 9.36
N LYS A 285 15.16 -8.30 10.50
CA LYS A 285 16.43 -7.54 10.66
C LYS A 285 17.54 -8.08 9.75
N VAL A 286 17.58 -9.41 9.58
CA VAL A 286 18.51 -10.08 8.65
C VAL A 286 18.14 -9.75 7.21
N PHE A 287 16.86 -9.93 6.86
CA PHE A 287 16.33 -9.59 5.54
C PHE A 287 16.60 -8.12 5.15
N TRP A 288 16.46 -7.19 6.08
CA TRP A 288 16.82 -5.78 5.84
C TRP A 288 18.31 -5.61 5.52
N SER A 289 19.18 -6.40 6.16
CA SER A 289 20.61 -6.35 5.87
C SER A 289 20.93 -6.87 4.48
N GLU A 290 20.29 -7.96 4.07
CA GLU A 290 20.41 -8.51 2.71
C GLU A 290 19.96 -7.49 1.65
N VAL A 291 18.80 -6.84 1.86
CA VAL A 291 18.32 -5.80 0.96
C VAL A 291 19.25 -4.60 0.92
N ALA A 292 19.83 -4.20 2.04
CA ALA A 292 20.78 -3.08 2.10
C ALA A 292 22.07 -3.35 1.32
N GLU A 293 22.50 -4.61 1.20
CA GLU A 293 23.71 -5.00 0.43
C GLU A 293 23.50 -4.95 -1.10
N GLU A 294 22.25 -4.89 -1.57
CA GLU A 294 21.95 -4.88 -3.01
C GLU A 294 22.37 -3.58 -3.71
N SER A 295 22.31 -2.42 -3.02
CA SER A 295 22.75 -1.12 -3.55
C SER A 295 22.94 -0.06 -2.46
N GLU A 296 23.68 1.02 -2.78
CA GLU A 296 23.83 2.19 -1.90
C GLU A 296 22.48 2.85 -1.58
N LEU A 297 21.57 2.89 -2.54
CA LEU A 297 20.22 3.43 -2.35
C LEU A 297 19.43 2.59 -1.37
N ASN A 298 19.45 1.26 -1.53
CA ASN A 298 18.78 0.35 -0.61
C ASN A 298 19.35 0.47 0.80
N ALA A 299 20.69 0.56 0.92
CA ALA A 299 21.34 0.78 2.21
C ALA A 299 20.84 2.06 2.90
N LYS A 300 20.70 3.15 2.14
CA LYS A 300 20.19 4.43 2.65
C LYS A 300 18.73 4.31 3.13
N ILE A 301 17.86 3.68 2.35
CA ILE A 301 16.44 3.50 2.70
C ILE A 301 16.30 2.60 3.94
N VAL A 302 16.99 1.46 3.95
CA VAL A 302 16.98 0.53 5.08
C VAL A 302 17.53 1.20 6.35
N GLN A 303 18.58 2.03 6.22
CA GLN A 303 19.11 2.78 7.37
C GLN A 303 18.07 3.76 7.92
N THR A 304 17.29 4.42 7.04
CA THR A 304 16.18 5.29 7.46
C THR A 304 15.13 4.52 8.27
N PHE A 305 14.74 3.32 7.82
CA PHE A 305 13.83 2.47 8.59
C PHE A 305 14.41 2.05 9.95
N ARG A 306 15.71 1.71 10.00
CA ARG A 306 16.39 1.36 11.26
C ARG A 306 16.40 2.52 12.23
N ASP A 307 16.80 3.70 11.78
CA ASP A 307 16.89 4.90 12.62
C ASP A 307 15.51 5.27 13.19
N TYR A 308 14.48 5.20 12.36
CA TYR A 308 13.10 5.44 12.78
C TYR A 308 12.63 4.41 13.81
N ASN A 309 12.79 3.12 13.52
CA ASN A 309 12.35 2.04 14.41
C ASN A 309 13.12 2.08 15.76
N ASP A 310 14.39 2.47 15.76
CA ASP A 310 15.18 2.65 16.98
C ASP A 310 14.63 3.79 17.84
N VAL A 311 14.24 4.91 17.23
CA VAL A 311 13.61 6.04 17.95
C VAL A 311 12.27 5.64 18.55
N ILE A 312 11.39 5.00 17.77
CA ILE A 312 10.08 4.55 18.23
C ILE A 312 10.21 3.51 19.35
N GLY A 313 11.14 2.54 19.19
CA GLY A 313 11.41 1.54 20.22
C GLY A 313 11.89 2.13 21.53
N LYS A 314 12.75 3.15 21.48
CA LYS A 314 13.22 3.87 22.67
C LYS A 314 12.14 4.75 23.31
N ALA A 315 11.23 5.30 22.51
CA ALA A 315 10.12 6.10 23.00
C ALA A 315 9.12 5.27 23.82
N GLY A 316 8.96 3.99 23.45
CA GLY A 316 8.03 3.09 24.15
C GLY A 316 6.55 3.47 23.96
N PRO A 317 5.63 2.91 24.79
CA PRO A 317 4.21 3.22 24.68
C PRO A 317 3.93 4.73 24.88
N PRO A 318 2.98 5.32 24.13
CA PRO A 318 2.04 4.69 23.20
C PRO A 318 2.57 4.54 21.76
N TYR A 319 3.81 4.83 21.49
CA TYR A 319 4.41 4.81 20.15
C TYR A 319 4.75 3.39 19.68
N THR A 320 4.98 2.46 20.60
CA THR A 320 5.06 1.04 20.31
C THR A 320 3.70 0.40 20.60
N PHE A 321 3.05 -0.08 19.54
CA PHE A 321 1.85 -0.93 19.69
C PHE A 321 2.35 -2.36 19.88
N GLY A 322 2.47 -2.76 21.12
CA GLY A 322 2.86 -4.09 21.52
C GLY A 322 1.67 -4.97 21.85
#